data_e64ffc53766769888bb83741a35f22e5
#
_entry.id   e64ffc53766769888bb83741a35f22e5
#
_cell.length_a   1.000
_cell.length_b   1.000
_cell.length_c   1.000
_cell.angle_alpha   90.00
_cell.angle_beta   90.00
_cell.angle_gamma   90.00
#
_symmetry.space_group_name_H-M   'P 1'
#
loop_
_entity.id
_entity.type
_entity.pdbx_description
1 polymer ?
#
loop_
_entity_poly.entity_id
_entity_poly.type
_entity_poly.pdbx_seq_one_letter_code
_entity_poly.pdbx_strand_id
1 'polypeptide(L)'
;MPAYVIATTRGVNDRRALEEYWSRAGVTFEGTGAKPLVIYMPFKLLEGKGPVEGVALIEFPDMESASRWYESAAYQALKQYRVGAADVEVILVDGGAVAAEDRMPNTKRNVRNS
;
A
#
# COMPACT_ATOMS: atom_id res chain seq x y z
N MET A 1 -1.26 -17.26 3.02
CA MET A 1 -1.57 -16.45 1.81
C MET A 1 -0.96 -15.08 1.98
N PRO A 2 -0.06 -14.64 1.09
CA PRO A 2 0.48 -13.29 1.19
C PRO A 2 -0.60 -12.26 0.98
N ALA A 3 -0.35 -11.09 1.55
CA ALA A 3 -1.22 -9.95 1.35
C ALA A 3 -0.37 -8.77 0.86
N TYR A 4 -0.99 -7.84 0.17
CA TYR A 4 -0.28 -6.72 -0.43
C TYR A 4 -0.92 -5.41 -0.03
N VAL A 5 -0.06 -4.48 0.35
CA VAL A 5 -0.46 -3.08 0.51
C VAL A 5 -0.03 -2.37 -0.76
N ILE A 6 -0.99 -1.77 -1.44
CA ILE A 6 -0.78 -1.05 -2.69
C ILE A 6 -1.10 0.42 -2.44
N ALA A 7 -0.14 1.29 -2.63
CA ALA A 7 -0.34 2.72 -2.46
C ALA A 7 -0.11 3.43 -3.79
N THR A 8 -1.06 4.26 -4.18
CA THR A 8 -0.98 5.06 -5.39
C THR A 8 -1.04 6.53 -5.00
N THR A 9 0.00 7.27 -5.34
CA THR A 9 0.09 8.70 -5.07
C THR A 9 -0.32 9.47 -6.32
N ARG A 10 -1.29 10.37 -6.16
CA ARG A 10 -1.85 11.11 -7.30
C ARG A 10 -1.44 12.56 -7.37
N GLY A 11 -1.38 13.24 -6.24
CA GLY A 11 -1.00 14.63 -6.20
C GLY A 11 -0.21 14.91 -4.95
N VAL A 12 0.83 15.74 -5.06
CA VAL A 12 1.68 16.09 -3.92
C VAL A 12 1.50 17.55 -3.64
N ASN A 13 1.05 17.87 -2.41
CA ASN A 13 0.87 19.24 -1.94
C ASN A 13 2.07 19.72 -1.13
N ASP A 14 2.66 18.81 -0.35
CA ASP A 14 3.76 19.13 0.55
C ASP A 14 4.83 18.06 0.40
N ARG A 15 5.77 18.31 -0.50
CA ARG A 15 6.83 17.34 -0.80
C ARG A 15 7.71 17.07 0.42
N ARG A 16 7.99 18.09 1.21
CA ARG A 16 8.85 17.95 2.39
C ARG A 16 8.23 17.01 3.42
N ALA A 17 6.95 17.16 3.70
CA ALA A 17 6.25 16.30 4.64
C ALA A 17 6.21 14.86 4.12
N LEU A 18 6.00 14.69 2.82
CA LEU A 18 5.98 13.36 2.21
C LEU A 18 7.36 12.70 2.27
N GLU A 19 8.41 13.47 2.07
CA GLU A 19 9.78 12.95 2.20
C GLU A 19 10.08 12.53 3.65
N GLU A 20 9.56 13.26 4.60
CA GLU A 20 9.68 12.89 6.01
C GLU A 20 8.99 11.56 6.28
N TYR A 21 7.80 11.37 5.71
CA TYR A 21 7.08 10.10 5.79
C TYR A 21 7.94 8.96 5.22
N TRP A 22 8.48 9.14 4.01
CA TRP A 22 9.29 8.11 3.37
C TRP A 22 10.54 7.76 4.17
N SER A 23 11.19 8.76 4.76
CA SER A 23 12.42 8.54 5.50
C SER A 23 12.22 7.70 6.75
N ARG A 24 10.99 7.67 7.27
CA ARG A 24 10.66 6.96 8.52
C ARG A 24 9.88 5.68 8.31
N ALA A 25 9.37 5.45 7.10
CA ALA A 25 8.46 4.33 6.85
C ALA A 25 9.11 2.97 7.07
N GLY A 26 10.38 2.82 6.69
CA GLY A 26 11.06 1.54 6.79
C GLY A 26 11.13 0.98 8.20
N VAL A 27 11.29 1.85 9.19
CA VAL A 27 11.36 1.44 10.59
C VAL A 27 10.08 0.76 11.04
N THR A 28 8.94 1.19 10.52
CA THR A 28 7.64 0.63 10.92
C THR A 28 7.44 -0.80 10.46
N PHE A 29 8.25 -1.26 9.50
CA PHE A 29 8.14 -2.63 8.98
C PHE A 29 8.89 -3.65 9.82
N GLU A 30 9.74 -3.23 10.73
CA GLU A 30 10.54 -4.15 11.54
C GLU A 30 9.66 -5.10 12.33
N GLY A 31 9.97 -6.39 12.25
CA GLY A 31 9.23 -7.42 12.97
C GLY A 31 7.89 -7.80 12.36
N THR A 32 7.51 -7.21 11.24
CA THR A 32 6.20 -7.46 10.62
C THR A 32 6.22 -8.53 9.54
N GLY A 33 7.40 -8.87 9.03
CA GLY A 33 7.52 -9.74 7.86
C GLY A 33 7.29 -9.02 6.55
N ALA A 34 7.16 -7.71 6.58
CA ALA A 34 6.93 -6.91 5.38
C ALA A 34 8.12 -6.99 4.43
N LYS A 35 7.82 -7.06 3.13
CA LYS A 35 8.81 -7.07 2.07
C LYS A 35 8.41 -6.02 1.05
N PRO A 36 9.06 -4.85 1.06
CA PRO A 36 8.80 -3.85 0.03
C PRO A 36 9.24 -4.39 -1.33
N LEU A 37 8.35 -4.41 -2.30
CA LEU A 37 8.61 -4.90 -3.64
C LEU A 37 8.76 -3.76 -4.65
N VAL A 38 7.97 -2.72 -4.49
CA VAL A 38 8.01 -1.53 -5.36
C VAL A 38 7.91 -0.30 -4.47
N ILE A 39 8.88 0.58 -4.56
CA ILE A 39 8.86 1.86 -3.85
C ILE A 39 9.16 2.94 -4.87
N TYR A 40 8.13 3.49 -5.46
CA TYR A 40 8.21 4.60 -6.42
C TYR A 40 9.20 4.34 -7.54
N MET A 41 9.19 3.11 -8.05
CA MET A 41 10.00 2.72 -9.22
C MET A 41 9.38 3.29 -10.49
N PRO A 42 10.14 3.32 -11.60
CA PRO A 42 9.57 3.77 -12.87
C PRO A 42 8.29 2.99 -13.20
N PHE A 43 7.30 3.71 -13.68
CA PHE A 43 6.01 3.12 -14.00
C PHE A 43 5.45 3.77 -15.26
N LYS A 44 4.41 3.17 -15.83
CA LYS A 44 3.71 3.70 -17.00
C LYS A 44 2.21 3.53 -16.78
N LEU A 45 1.47 4.62 -16.87
CA LEU A 45 0.02 4.56 -16.83
C LEU A 45 -0.47 4.07 -18.19
N LEU A 46 -1.04 2.88 -18.23
CA LEU A 46 -1.51 2.28 -19.49
C LEU A 46 -2.91 2.70 -19.86
N GLU A 47 -3.76 2.88 -18.87
CA GLU A 47 -5.14 3.30 -19.05
C GLU A 47 -5.56 4.15 -17.86
N GLY A 48 -6.46 5.06 -18.08
CA GLY A 48 -6.98 5.91 -17.02
C GLY A 48 -6.56 7.35 -17.21
N LYS A 49 -7.12 8.22 -16.39
CA LYS A 49 -6.89 9.65 -16.53
C LYS A 49 -5.70 10.17 -15.74
N GLY A 50 -5.25 9.42 -14.75
CA GLY A 50 -4.22 9.94 -13.87
C GLY A 50 -4.67 11.22 -13.16
N PRO A 51 -3.76 12.03 -12.68
CA PRO A 51 -2.33 11.75 -12.65
C PRO A 51 -1.97 10.63 -11.66
N VAL A 52 -0.87 9.97 -11.93
CA VAL A 52 -0.24 9.05 -10.98
C VAL A 52 1.21 9.49 -10.86
N GLU A 53 1.65 9.76 -9.64
CA GLU A 53 3.00 10.25 -9.40
C GLU A 53 3.90 9.21 -8.77
N GLY A 54 3.32 8.13 -8.27
CA GLY A 54 4.12 7.07 -7.68
C GLY A 54 3.27 5.89 -7.26
N VAL A 55 3.92 4.72 -7.20
CA VAL A 55 3.28 3.48 -6.78
C VAL A 55 4.19 2.78 -5.79
N ALA A 56 3.60 2.28 -4.70
CA ALA A 56 4.31 1.44 -3.75
C ALA A 56 3.58 0.12 -3.61
N LEU A 57 4.34 -0.96 -3.49
CA LEU A 57 3.79 -2.30 -3.32
C LEU A 57 4.60 -3.01 -2.23
N ILE A 58 3.93 -3.43 -1.18
CA ILE A 58 4.57 -4.07 -0.04
C ILE A 58 3.86 -5.38 0.24
N GLU A 59 4.63 -6.47 0.27
CA GLU A 59 4.10 -7.78 0.58
C GLU A 59 4.20 -8.06 2.06
N PHE A 60 3.14 -8.62 2.63
CA PHE A 60 3.12 -9.11 4.00
C PHE A 60 2.82 -10.61 3.99
N PRO A 61 3.20 -11.33 5.06
CA PRO A 61 2.93 -12.77 5.12
C PRO A 61 1.43 -13.10 5.01
N ASP A 62 0.57 -12.24 5.53
CA ASP A 62 -0.87 -12.44 5.52
C ASP A 62 -1.60 -11.13 5.81
N MET A 63 -2.93 -11.17 5.69
CA MET A 63 -3.77 -10.00 5.94
C MET A 63 -3.66 -9.50 7.37
N GLU A 64 -3.55 -10.42 8.30
CA GLU A 64 -3.48 -10.06 9.71
C GLU A 64 -2.21 -9.27 10.03
N SER A 65 -1.07 -9.72 9.52
CA SER A 65 0.20 -9.02 9.73
C SER A 65 0.15 -7.61 9.13
N ALA A 66 -0.42 -7.48 7.94
CA ALA A 66 -0.56 -6.19 7.28
C ALA A 66 -1.47 -5.25 8.06
N SER A 67 -2.59 -5.79 8.56
CA SER A 67 -3.54 -4.99 9.34
C SER A 67 -2.91 -4.54 10.65
N ARG A 68 -2.16 -5.42 11.32
CA ARG A 68 -1.47 -5.04 12.56
C ARG A 68 -0.45 -3.93 12.32
N TRP A 69 0.30 -4.03 11.20
CA TRP A 69 1.23 -2.96 10.85
C TRP A 69 0.51 -1.65 10.64
N TYR A 70 -0.57 -1.66 9.85
CA TYR A 70 -1.30 -0.43 9.55
C TYR A 70 -1.88 0.20 10.82
N GLU A 71 -2.42 -0.62 11.71
CA GLU A 71 -3.06 -0.15 12.94
C GLU A 71 -2.08 0.12 14.07
N SER A 72 -0.79 -0.19 13.87
CA SER A 72 0.20 0.03 14.91
C SER A 72 0.33 1.52 15.26
N ALA A 73 0.68 1.78 16.52
CA ALA A 73 0.92 3.15 16.96
C ALA A 73 2.04 3.81 16.14
N ALA A 74 3.07 3.02 15.80
CA ALA A 74 4.19 3.52 15.00
C ALA A 74 3.74 3.99 13.63
N TYR A 75 2.95 3.19 12.91
CA TYR A 75 2.50 3.61 11.59
C TYR A 75 1.47 4.73 11.68
N GLN A 76 0.55 4.68 12.61
CA GLN A 76 -0.47 5.73 12.73
C GLN A 76 0.16 7.09 13.07
N ALA A 77 1.21 7.09 13.87
CA ALA A 77 1.96 8.32 14.14
C ALA A 77 2.66 8.83 12.87
N LEU A 78 3.27 7.90 12.13
CA LEU A 78 3.95 8.24 10.88
C LEU A 78 2.99 8.78 9.84
N LYS A 79 1.80 8.20 9.77
CA LYS A 79 0.78 8.57 8.79
C LYS A 79 0.46 10.06 8.82
N GLN A 80 0.63 10.72 9.98
CA GLN A 80 0.35 12.15 10.11
C GLN A 80 1.17 13.00 9.16
N TYR A 81 2.38 12.57 8.83
CA TYR A 81 3.23 13.30 7.87
C TYR A 81 2.69 13.21 6.45
N ARG A 82 1.97 12.16 6.13
CA ARG A 82 1.45 11.92 4.78
C ARG A 82 0.07 12.54 4.56
N VAL A 83 -0.78 12.49 5.59
CA VAL A 83 -2.14 13.01 5.48
C VAL A 83 -2.09 14.51 5.20
N GLY A 84 -2.73 14.94 4.12
CA GLY A 84 -2.69 16.32 3.68
C GLY A 84 -1.48 16.69 2.83
N ALA A 85 -0.42 15.88 2.87
CA ALA A 85 0.78 16.15 2.06
C ALA A 85 0.60 15.66 0.63
N ALA A 86 -0.21 14.64 0.43
CA ALA A 86 -0.44 14.05 -0.89
C ALA A 86 -1.80 13.35 -0.91
N ASP A 87 -2.35 13.22 -2.11
CA ASP A 87 -3.54 12.43 -2.36
C ASP A 87 -3.07 11.00 -2.61
N VAL A 88 -3.24 10.14 -1.62
CA VAL A 88 -2.77 8.76 -1.67
C VAL A 88 -3.91 7.80 -1.40
N GLU A 89 -4.02 6.80 -2.25
CA GLU A 89 -4.97 5.71 -2.07
C GLU A 89 -4.19 4.50 -1.60
N VAL A 90 -4.61 3.89 -0.50
CA VAL A 90 -3.93 2.73 0.07
C VAL A 90 -4.91 1.58 0.14
N ILE A 91 -4.56 0.46 -0.47
CA ILE A 91 -5.42 -0.73 -0.54
C ILE A 91 -4.68 -1.90 0.05
N LEU A 92 -5.36 -2.68 0.87
CA LEU A 92 -4.85 -3.96 1.35
C LEU A 92 -5.64 -5.06 0.67
N VAL A 93 -4.94 -5.95 0.00
CA VAL A 93 -5.58 -7.04 -0.75
C VAL A 93 -4.91 -8.36 -0.44
N ASP A 94 -5.73 -9.39 -0.24
CA ASP A 94 -5.26 -10.76 -0.08
C ASP A 94 -4.88 -11.30 -1.44
N GLY A 95 -3.81 -12.09 -1.49
CA GLY A 95 -3.34 -12.51 -2.80
C GLY A 95 -2.45 -13.72 -2.79
N GLY A 96 -1.53 -13.71 -3.76
CA GLY A 96 -0.68 -14.81 -4.10
C GLY A 96 -0.95 -15.21 -5.54
N ALA A 97 -0.37 -16.33 -5.98
CA ALA A 97 -0.64 -16.85 -7.31
C ALA A 97 -2.05 -17.40 -7.36
N VAL A 98 -2.79 -17.04 -8.39
CA VAL A 98 -4.18 -17.48 -8.55
C VAL A 98 -4.22 -18.71 -9.44
N ALA A 99 -4.82 -19.79 -8.95
CA ALA A 99 -5.01 -21.00 -9.73
C ALA A 99 -5.93 -20.71 -10.92
N ALA A 100 -5.74 -21.47 -12.01
CA ALA A 100 -6.49 -21.23 -13.23
C ALA A 100 -8.00 -21.20 -13.02
N GLU A 101 -8.50 -22.11 -12.20
CA GLU A 101 -9.94 -22.21 -11.93
C GLU A 101 -10.49 -21.04 -11.12
N ASP A 102 -9.62 -20.26 -10.50
CA ASP A 102 -10.03 -19.14 -9.65
C ASP A 102 -9.81 -17.78 -10.30
N ARG A 103 -9.47 -17.75 -11.58
CA ARG A 103 -9.13 -16.49 -12.27
C ARG A 103 -10.32 -15.63 -12.68
N MET A 104 -11.52 -16.18 -12.57
CA MET A 104 -12.71 -15.38 -12.81
C MET A 104 -13.08 -14.61 -11.55
N PRO A 105 -13.51 -13.36 -11.68
CA PRO A 105 -13.94 -12.61 -10.50
C PRO A 105 -15.06 -13.32 -9.76
N ASN A 106 -14.92 -13.41 -8.45
CA ASN A 106 -15.92 -14.04 -7.59
C ASN A 106 -16.33 -13.04 -6.51
N THR A 107 -17.45 -12.38 -6.73
CA THR A 107 -17.91 -11.33 -5.83
C THR A 107 -18.25 -11.85 -4.43
N LYS A 108 -18.48 -13.16 -4.29
CA LYS A 108 -18.76 -13.76 -2.98
C LYS A 108 -17.52 -13.80 -2.10
N ARG A 109 -16.33 -13.71 -2.69
CA ARG A 109 -15.07 -13.66 -1.93
C ARG A 109 -14.66 -12.26 -1.56
N ASN A 110 -15.29 -11.26 -2.14
CA ASN A 110 -14.93 -9.87 -1.84
C ASN A 110 -15.35 -9.54 -0.42
N VAL A 111 -14.37 -9.09 0.36
CA VAL A 111 -14.62 -8.59 1.71
C VAL A 111 -14.70 -7.09 1.60
N ARG A 112 -15.87 -6.54 1.91
CA ARG A 112 -16.04 -5.11 1.83
C ARG A 112 -15.54 -4.47 3.11
N ASN A 113 -14.68 -3.49 2.94
CA ASN A 113 -14.26 -2.65 4.03
C ASN A 113 -15.30 -1.56 4.21
N SER A 114 -15.88 -1.60 5.32
CA SER A 114 -16.87 -0.58 5.65
C SER A 114 -16.36 0.33 6.72
#